data_4d01ec0ada423bcb2355d108eba1f1b1
#
_entry.id   4d01ec0ada423bcb2355d108eba1f1b1
#
_cell.length_a   1.000
_cell.length_b   1.000
_cell.length_c   1.000
_cell.angle_alpha   90.00
_cell.angle_beta   90.00
_cell.angle_gamma   90.00
#
_symmetry.space_group_name_H-M   'P 1'
#
loop_
_entity.id
_entity.type
_entity.pdbx_description
1 polymer ?
#
loop_
_entity_poly.entity_id
_entity_poly.type
_entity_poly.pdbx_seq_one_letter_code
_entity_poly.pdbx_strand_id
1 'polypeptide(L)'
;MVPFTLKSIIGPNGAGKTTFFDLLSGQYRPTAGRVLYKGRDITRRGAAARTRLGIGRSFQLTNIFPTLSVLENVRLAAQARRGLGFTAWRDYRRFSDLEDTAYGLLETVLLEGKWRAAAGTLAHGEKRKLELGILLALEPAVLLLDEPTAGMSLEEVPAIIELIERIRAGRDRTILLVEHKIDMVMALSDSIAVLQNGRLIADGPPAAVSASAEVQAAYFGTSPHPTTPHPTTPHPTLSPQGRG
;
A
#
# COMPACT_ATOMS: atom_id res chain seq x y z
N MET A 1 -7.45 15.21 5.75
CA MET A 1 -6.16 14.50 5.70
C MET A 1 -5.06 15.53 5.65
N VAL A 2 -4.03 15.37 6.48
CA VAL A 2 -2.88 16.29 6.53
C VAL A 2 -2.01 16.04 5.30
N PRO A 3 -1.57 17.09 4.57
CA PRO A 3 -0.65 16.91 3.44
C PRO A 3 0.68 16.34 3.88
N PHE A 4 1.33 15.60 2.98
CA PHE A 4 2.69 15.05 3.16
C PHE A 4 2.84 14.10 4.36
N THR A 5 1.79 13.35 4.67
CA THR A 5 1.79 12.33 5.72
C THR A 5 1.52 10.95 5.13
N LEU A 6 1.88 9.90 5.89
CA LEU A 6 1.48 8.53 5.61
C LEU A 6 0.30 8.16 6.50
N LYS A 7 -0.83 7.86 5.88
CA LYS A 7 -2.02 7.37 6.55
C LYS A 7 -2.31 5.94 6.14
N SER A 8 -2.30 5.03 7.10
CA SER A 8 -2.71 3.65 6.83
C SER A 8 -4.21 3.46 7.03
N ILE A 9 -4.75 2.54 6.24
CA ILE A 9 -6.14 2.11 6.33
C ILE A 9 -6.13 0.62 6.60
N ILE A 10 -6.59 0.24 7.77
CA ILE A 10 -6.62 -1.14 8.24
C ILE A 10 -8.05 -1.59 8.51
N GLY A 11 -8.24 -2.88 8.70
CA GLY A 11 -9.53 -3.50 8.99
C GLY A 11 -9.54 -4.96 8.59
N PRO A 12 -10.45 -5.77 9.11
CA PRO A 12 -10.57 -7.18 8.75
C PRO A 12 -10.87 -7.37 7.25
N ASN A 13 -10.81 -8.61 6.78
CA ASN A 13 -11.21 -8.94 5.42
C ASN A 13 -12.69 -8.58 5.21
N GLY A 14 -13.01 -7.98 4.05
CA GLY A 14 -14.34 -7.49 3.77
C GLY A 14 -14.71 -6.15 4.43
N ALA A 15 -13.80 -5.50 5.17
CA ALA A 15 -14.07 -4.20 5.80
C ALA A 15 -14.32 -3.04 4.81
N GLY A 16 -14.06 -3.24 3.51
CA GLY A 16 -14.28 -2.21 2.48
C GLY A 16 -13.03 -1.41 2.10
N LYS A 17 -11.83 -1.82 2.51
CA LYS A 17 -10.57 -1.12 2.22
C LYS A 17 -10.32 -0.94 0.72
N THR A 18 -10.40 -2.02 -0.05
CA THR A 18 -10.24 -1.99 -1.52
C THR A 18 -11.30 -1.14 -2.19
N THR A 19 -12.57 -1.28 -1.77
CA THR A 19 -13.68 -0.45 -2.27
C THR A 19 -13.39 1.03 -2.00
N PHE A 20 -12.88 1.38 -0.82
CA PHE A 20 -12.50 2.75 -0.49
C PHE A 20 -11.40 3.26 -1.43
N PHE A 21 -10.38 2.45 -1.72
CA PHE A 21 -9.34 2.81 -2.70
C PHE A 21 -9.89 2.93 -4.12
N ASP A 22 -10.83 2.08 -4.52
CA ASP A 22 -11.51 2.16 -5.82
C ASP A 22 -12.30 3.45 -5.97
N LEU A 23 -12.97 3.89 -4.90
CA LEU A 23 -13.66 5.18 -4.85
C LEU A 23 -12.69 6.36 -4.92
N LEU A 24 -11.55 6.30 -4.22
CA LEU A 24 -10.53 7.35 -4.24
C LEU A 24 -9.79 7.43 -5.58
N SER A 25 -9.46 6.30 -6.18
CA SER A 25 -8.77 6.25 -7.47
C SER A 25 -9.69 6.53 -8.67
N GLY A 26 -11.02 6.46 -8.48
CA GLY A 26 -12.02 6.69 -9.53
C GLY A 26 -12.29 5.48 -10.41
N GLN A 27 -11.94 4.28 -9.95
CA GLN A 27 -12.35 3.01 -10.54
C GLN A 27 -13.86 2.82 -10.40
N TYR A 28 -14.39 3.13 -9.21
CA TYR A 28 -15.82 3.16 -8.94
C TYR A 28 -16.31 4.57 -8.63
N ARG A 29 -17.59 4.81 -8.92
CA ARG A 29 -18.29 6.03 -8.53
C ARG A 29 -19.08 5.78 -7.25
N PRO A 30 -19.00 6.69 -6.25
CA PRO A 30 -19.84 6.56 -5.07
C PRO A 30 -21.30 6.77 -5.43
N THR A 31 -22.19 5.98 -4.82
CA THR A 31 -23.66 6.14 -4.94
C THR A 31 -24.16 7.35 -4.15
N ALA A 32 -23.43 7.72 -3.11
CA ALA A 32 -23.72 8.90 -2.29
C ALA A 32 -22.39 9.51 -1.77
N GLY A 33 -22.45 10.75 -1.32
CA GLY A 33 -21.27 11.47 -0.85
C GLY A 33 -20.42 12.08 -1.96
N ARG A 34 -19.25 12.61 -1.59
CA ARG A 34 -18.35 13.31 -2.51
C ARG A 34 -16.89 12.97 -2.22
N VAL A 35 -16.08 12.94 -3.27
CA VAL A 35 -14.62 12.87 -3.18
C VAL A 35 -14.07 14.25 -3.51
N LEU A 36 -13.38 14.85 -2.53
CA LEU A 36 -12.75 16.16 -2.67
C LEU A 36 -11.23 16.01 -2.75
N TYR A 37 -10.61 16.67 -3.72
CA TYR A 37 -9.17 16.76 -3.85
C TYR A 37 -8.73 18.22 -3.95
N LYS A 38 -7.88 18.67 -3.03
CA LYS A 38 -7.47 20.08 -2.93
C LYS A 38 -8.67 21.04 -2.97
N GLY A 39 -9.74 20.70 -2.25
CA GLY A 39 -10.98 21.48 -2.17
C GLY A 39 -11.91 21.39 -3.39
N ARG A 40 -11.52 20.69 -4.44
CA ARG A 40 -12.32 20.53 -5.67
C ARG A 40 -13.05 19.18 -5.66
N ASP A 41 -14.31 19.20 -6.09
CA ASP A 41 -15.10 17.98 -6.26
C ASP A 41 -14.61 17.20 -7.50
N ILE A 42 -14.11 15.99 -7.26
CA ILE A 42 -13.65 15.06 -8.29
C ILE A 42 -14.50 13.79 -8.37
N THR A 43 -15.66 13.77 -7.71
CA THR A 43 -16.53 12.59 -7.58
C THR A 43 -16.84 11.95 -8.92
N ARG A 44 -17.11 12.76 -9.94
CA ARG A 44 -17.44 12.29 -11.29
C ARG A 44 -16.23 12.04 -12.20
N ARG A 45 -15.02 12.31 -11.74
CA ARG A 45 -13.78 12.08 -12.49
C ARG A 45 -13.38 10.62 -12.42
N GLY A 46 -13.20 9.97 -13.58
CA GLY A 46 -12.72 8.59 -13.66
C GLY A 46 -11.20 8.49 -13.41
N ALA A 47 -10.69 7.27 -13.31
CA ALA A 47 -9.31 6.95 -12.92
C ALA A 47 -8.25 7.72 -13.71
N ALA A 48 -8.30 7.69 -15.06
CA ALA A 48 -7.34 8.39 -15.91
C ALA A 48 -7.32 9.91 -15.68
N ALA A 49 -8.48 10.53 -15.38
CA ALA A 49 -8.54 11.94 -15.04
C ALA A 49 -7.94 12.24 -13.66
N ARG A 50 -8.16 11.36 -12.68
CA ARG A 50 -7.58 11.49 -11.34
C ARG A 50 -6.08 11.26 -11.33
N THR A 51 -5.56 10.34 -12.15
CA THR A 51 -4.12 10.18 -12.33
C THR A 51 -3.48 11.46 -12.86
N ARG A 52 -4.10 12.10 -13.87
CA ARG A 52 -3.63 13.41 -14.38
C ARG A 52 -3.70 14.54 -13.36
N LEU A 53 -4.60 14.45 -12.36
CA LEU A 53 -4.66 15.38 -11.24
C LEU A 53 -3.57 15.12 -10.18
N GLY A 54 -2.84 14.00 -10.28
CA GLY A 54 -1.78 13.61 -9.36
C GLY A 54 -2.20 12.62 -8.27
N ILE A 55 -3.21 11.79 -8.53
CA ILE A 55 -3.58 10.65 -7.67
C ILE A 55 -3.09 9.38 -8.35
N GLY A 56 -2.00 8.81 -7.85
CA GLY A 56 -1.43 7.55 -8.34
C GLY A 56 -1.85 6.38 -7.47
N ARG A 57 -2.14 5.23 -8.07
CA ARG A 57 -2.45 3.99 -7.34
C ARG A 57 -1.55 2.86 -7.82
N SER A 58 -0.96 2.11 -6.88
CA SER A 58 -0.35 0.83 -7.19
C SER A 58 -1.45 -0.19 -7.47
N PHE A 59 -1.27 -1.00 -8.50
CA PHE A 59 -2.23 -2.06 -8.84
C PHE A 59 -1.81 -3.38 -8.19
N GLN A 60 -2.77 -4.24 -7.86
CA GLN A 60 -2.50 -5.61 -7.39
C GLN A 60 -1.89 -6.51 -8.49
N LEU A 61 -2.06 -6.14 -9.76
CA LEU A 61 -1.47 -6.83 -10.89
C LEU A 61 -0.29 -6.02 -11.43
N THR A 62 0.81 -6.71 -11.67
CA THR A 62 2.05 -6.15 -12.20
C THR A 62 1.83 -5.63 -13.62
N ASN A 63 1.65 -4.32 -13.76
CA ASN A 63 1.48 -3.64 -15.05
C ASN A 63 2.84 -3.17 -15.59
N ILE A 64 3.76 -4.12 -15.84
CA ILE A 64 5.05 -3.85 -16.49
C ILE A 64 5.03 -4.35 -17.94
N PHE A 65 5.87 -3.78 -18.76
CA PHE A 65 6.18 -4.31 -20.09
C PHE A 65 7.34 -5.29 -19.97
N PRO A 66 7.09 -6.61 -19.93
CA PRO A 66 8.11 -7.61 -19.55
C PRO A 66 9.25 -7.73 -20.55
N THR A 67 9.01 -7.38 -21.81
CA THR A 67 9.98 -7.40 -22.90
C THR A 67 10.86 -6.16 -22.98
N LEU A 68 10.45 -5.05 -22.32
CA LEU A 68 11.23 -3.83 -22.25
C LEU A 68 12.21 -3.88 -21.07
N SER A 69 13.27 -3.08 -21.14
CA SER A 69 14.18 -2.91 -20.03
C SER A 69 13.50 -2.27 -18.81
N VAL A 70 14.11 -2.45 -17.64
CA VAL A 70 13.69 -1.80 -16.40
C VAL A 70 13.64 -0.28 -16.57
N LEU A 71 14.67 0.30 -17.19
CA LEU A 71 14.74 1.74 -17.49
C LEU A 71 13.59 2.19 -18.41
N GLU A 72 13.36 1.45 -19.51
CA GLU A 72 12.32 1.80 -20.47
C GLU A 72 10.92 1.80 -19.86
N ASN A 73 10.62 0.88 -18.94
CA ASN A 73 9.36 0.86 -18.22
C ASN A 73 9.12 2.18 -17.46
N VAL A 74 10.12 2.67 -16.72
CA VAL A 74 10.03 3.92 -15.96
C VAL A 74 10.02 5.14 -16.90
N ARG A 75 10.88 5.13 -17.95
CA ARG A 75 10.96 6.21 -18.93
C ARG A 75 9.63 6.43 -19.64
N LEU A 76 8.92 5.37 -20.04
CA LEU A 76 7.61 5.47 -20.68
C LEU A 76 6.57 6.14 -19.76
N ALA A 77 6.60 5.86 -18.47
CA ALA A 77 5.71 6.52 -17.51
C ALA A 77 6.03 8.02 -17.37
N ALA A 78 7.32 8.38 -17.29
CA ALA A 78 7.76 9.78 -17.27
C ALA A 78 7.36 10.52 -18.56
N GLN A 79 7.48 9.85 -19.72
CA GLN A 79 7.04 10.38 -21.00
C GLN A 79 5.53 10.63 -21.04
N ALA A 80 4.74 9.67 -20.55
CA ALA A 80 3.28 9.80 -20.48
C ALA A 80 2.87 10.96 -19.56
N ARG A 81 3.58 11.17 -18.46
CA ARG A 81 3.35 12.29 -17.52
C ARG A 81 3.54 13.65 -18.19
N ARG A 82 4.55 13.79 -19.06
CA ARG A 82 4.83 15.04 -19.82
C ARG A 82 3.88 15.26 -20.99
N GLY A 83 2.93 14.36 -21.24
CA GLY A 83 1.98 14.46 -22.38
C GLY A 83 2.66 14.32 -23.74
N LEU A 84 3.88 13.82 -23.77
CA LEU A 84 4.62 13.54 -25.01
C LEU A 84 4.08 12.22 -25.58
N GLY A 85 2.94 12.27 -26.26
CA GLY A 85 2.36 11.12 -26.95
C GLY A 85 3.30 10.56 -28.03
N PHE A 86 2.75 9.87 -29.04
CA PHE A 86 3.50 9.26 -30.16
C PHE A 86 4.28 10.24 -31.05
N THR A 87 4.42 11.51 -30.69
CA THR A 87 5.26 12.50 -31.36
C THR A 87 6.76 12.29 -31.17
N ALA A 88 7.16 11.05 -30.91
CA ALA A 88 8.54 10.57 -30.72
C ALA A 88 9.52 10.89 -31.88
N TRP A 89 9.04 11.39 -33.00
CA TRP A 89 9.87 11.68 -34.18
C TRP A 89 10.55 13.04 -34.12
N ARG A 90 10.26 13.87 -33.13
CA ARG A 90 10.64 15.30 -33.20
C ARG A 90 11.82 15.75 -32.36
N ASP A 91 12.26 15.01 -31.32
CA ASP A 91 13.35 15.53 -30.47
C ASP A 91 14.09 14.47 -29.68
N TYR A 92 15.13 13.89 -30.29
CA TYR A 92 16.08 12.98 -29.64
C TYR A 92 16.71 13.58 -28.35
N ARG A 93 16.87 14.91 -28.29
CA ARG A 93 17.44 15.59 -27.11
C ARG A 93 16.51 15.60 -25.90
N ARG A 94 15.20 15.41 -26.08
CA ARG A 94 14.23 15.27 -24.98
C ARG A 94 14.20 13.89 -24.37
N PHE A 95 14.83 12.90 -25.01
CA PHE A 95 14.89 11.54 -24.47
C PHE A 95 15.99 11.38 -23.43
N SER A 96 17.12 12.11 -23.52
CA SER A 96 18.16 12.07 -22.49
C SER A 96 17.63 12.52 -21.14
N ASP A 97 16.88 13.62 -21.07
CA ASP A 97 16.29 14.11 -19.81
C ASP A 97 15.29 13.11 -19.20
N LEU A 98 14.59 12.33 -20.06
CA LEU A 98 13.68 11.29 -19.60
C LEU A 98 14.43 10.06 -19.10
N GLU A 99 15.54 9.69 -19.73
CA GLU A 99 16.42 8.61 -19.28
C GLU A 99 17.07 8.96 -17.95
N ASP A 100 17.61 10.18 -17.80
CA ASP A 100 18.19 10.67 -16.54
C ASP A 100 17.13 10.67 -15.41
N THR A 101 15.93 11.15 -15.72
CA THR A 101 14.79 11.12 -14.77
C THR A 101 14.45 9.67 -14.38
N ALA A 102 14.38 8.79 -15.37
CA ALA A 102 14.05 7.38 -15.11
C ALA A 102 15.16 6.69 -14.30
N TYR A 103 16.43 6.97 -14.60
CA TYR A 103 17.56 6.42 -13.88
C TYR A 103 17.58 6.87 -12.41
N GLY A 104 17.37 8.15 -12.12
CA GLY A 104 17.25 8.66 -10.76
C GLY A 104 16.08 8.04 -9.97
N LEU A 105 14.98 7.72 -10.67
CA LEU A 105 13.87 6.97 -10.05
C LEU A 105 14.26 5.52 -9.77
N LEU A 106 15.07 4.88 -10.63
CA LEU A 106 15.59 3.54 -10.37
C LEU A 106 16.53 3.51 -9.17
N GLU A 107 17.35 4.54 -8.96
CA GLU A 107 18.15 4.71 -7.75
C GLU A 107 17.25 4.83 -6.50
N THR A 108 16.16 5.60 -6.61
CA THR A 108 15.18 5.74 -5.53
C THR A 108 14.58 4.39 -5.13
N VAL A 109 14.25 3.54 -6.11
CA VAL A 109 13.62 2.23 -5.89
C VAL A 109 14.63 1.07 -5.79
N LEU A 110 15.95 1.36 -5.74
CA LEU A 110 17.03 0.37 -5.59
C LEU A 110 17.01 -0.69 -6.72
N LEU A 111 16.91 -0.23 -7.96
CA LEU A 111 16.95 -1.04 -9.18
C LEU A 111 17.96 -0.53 -10.21
N GLU A 112 18.80 0.46 -9.87
CA GLU A 112 19.82 1.04 -10.75
C GLU A 112 20.77 -0.02 -11.30
N GLY A 113 21.15 -1.02 -10.51
CA GLY A 113 22.01 -2.10 -10.94
C GLY A 113 21.41 -3.02 -12.02
N LYS A 114 20.09 -2.95 -12.24
CA LYS A 114 19.35 -3.78 -13.20
C LYS A 114 18.69 -2.98 -14.33
N TRP A 115 19.07 -1.75 -14.54
CA TRP A 115 18.41 -0.84 -15.48
C TRP A 115 18.29 -1.36 -16.92
N ARG A 116 19.27 -2.17 -17.38
CA ARG A 116 19.30 -2.79 -18.70
C ARG A 116 18.59 -4.15 -18.77
N ALA A 117 18.30 -4.78 -17.64
CA ALA A 117 17.66 -6.09 -17.63
C ALA A 117 16.24 -6.00 -18.19
N ALA A 118 15.78 -7.05 -18.87
CA ALA A 118 14.38 -7.14 -19.26
C ALA A 118 13.51 -7.26 -18.01
N ALA A 119 12.45 -6.44 -17.91
CA ALA A 119 11.61 -6.37 -16.72
C ALA A 119 10.95 -7.73 -16.36
N GLY A 120 10.72 -8.59 -17.38
CA GLY A 120 10.18 -9.94 -17.18
C GLY A 120 11.09 -10.85 -16.36
N THR A 121 12.41 -10.61 -16.36
CA THR A 121 13.41 -11.44 -15.66
C THR A 121 13.59 -11.10 -14.20
N LEU A 122 12.96 -10.01 -13.74
CA LEU A 122 13.03 -9.57 -12.34
C LEU A 122 12.34 -10.57 -11.42
N ALA A 123 12.90 -10.75 -10.21
CA ALA A 123 12.24 -11.43 -9.11
C ALA A 123 10.97 -10.68 -8.66
N HIS A 124 10.12 -11.34 -7.89
CA HIS A 124 8.81 -10.77 -7.49
C HIS A 124 8.96 -9.44 -6.75
N GLY A 125 9.81 -9.38 -5.74
CA GLY A 125 10.09 -8.15 -5.00
C GLY A 125 10.68 -7.02 -5.85
N GLU A 126 11.52 -7.36 -6.84
CA GLU A 126 12.08 -6.39 -7.78
C GLU A 126 11.02 -5.84 -8.76
N LYS A 127 10.09 -6.70 -9.20
CA LYS A 127 8.94 -6.24 -9.99
C LYS A 127 8.11 -5.25 -9.19
N ARG A 128 7.91 -5.49 -7.90
CA ARG A 128 7.20 -4.57 -7.01
C ARG A 128 7.91 -3.22 -6.87
N LYS A 129 9.24 -3.23 -6.74
CA LYS A 129 10.06 -2.01 -6.77
C LYS A 129 9.91 -1.25 -8.09
N LEU A 130 9.95 -1.98 -9.22
CA LEU A 130 9.75 -1.38 -10.55
C LEU A 130 8.37 -0.72 -10.69
N GLU A 131 7.31 -1.36 -10.21
CA GLU A 131 5.96 -0.78 -10.19
C GLU A 131 5.92 0.53 -9.41
N LEU A 132 6.58 0.60 -8.26
CA LEU A 132 6.70 1.84 -7.49
C LEU A 132 7.49 2.90 -8.27
N GLY A 133 8.57 2.52 -8.96
CA GLY A 133 9.32 3.43 -9.85
C GLY A 133 8.46 3.99 -10.99
N ILE A 134 7.67 3.14 -11.65
CA ILE A 134 6.71 3.55 -12.68
C ILE A 134 5.67 4.51 -12.10
N LEU A 135 5.15 4.22 -10.92
CA LEU A 135 4.16 5.05 -10.25
C LEU A 135 4.75 6.41 -9.86
N LEU A 136 5.98 6.45 -9.35
CA LEU A 136 6.70 7.69 -9.02
C LEU A 136 6.98 8.54 -10.25
N ALA A 137 7.24 7.94 -11.41
CA ALA A 137 7.46 8.64 -12.68
C ALA A 137 6.23 9.44 -13.15
N LEU A 138 5.04 9.12 -12.65
CA LEU A 138 3.83 9.90 -12.87
C LEU A 138 3.72 11.14 -11.97
N GLU A 139 4.71 11.36 -11.09
CA GLU A 139 4.78 12.49 -10.14
C GLU A 139 3.48 12.69 -9.34
N PRO A 140 2.96 11.66 -8.68
CA PRO A 140 1.71 11.79 -7.94
C PRO A 140 1.90 12.60 -6.66
N ALA A 141 0.97 13.53 -6.38
CA ALA A 141 0.88 14.21 -5.11
C ALA A 141 0.20 13.36 -4.03
N VAL A 142 -0.57 12.35 -4.43
CA VAL A 142 -1.17 11.34 -3.56
C VAL A 142 -0.86 9.96 -4.11
N LEU A 143 -0.23 9.12 -3.28
CA LEU A 143 0.06 7.71 -3.54
C LEU A 143 -0.95 6.84 -2.80
N LEU A 144 -1.63 5.97 -3.53
CA LEU A 144 -2.48 4.92 -2.97
C LEU A 144 -1.74 3.59 -3.12
N LEU A 145 -1.22 3.05 -2.03
CA LEU A 145 -0.49 1.79 -1.98
C LEU A 145 -1.39 0.70 -1.42
N ASP A 146 -1.79 -0.23 -2.26
CA ASP A 146 -2.72 -1.31 -1.92
C ASP A 146 -1.94 -2.61 -1.73
N GLU A 147 -1.75 -3.02 -0.48
CA GLU A 147 -1.03 -4.21 -0.05
C GLU A 147 0.34 -4.38 -0.75
N PRO A 148 1.26 -3.41 -0.63
CA PRO A 148 2.52 -3.43 -1.36
C PRO A 148 3.42 -4.62 -1.01
N THR A 149 3.17 -5.30 0.12
CA THR A 149 3.93 -6.49 0.55
C THR A 149 3.19 -7.80 0.32
N ALA A 150 2.04 -7.80 -0.38
CA ALA A 150 1.28 -9.01 -0.65
C ALA A 150 2.08 -10.01 -1.51
N GLY A 151 2.09 -11.28 -1.11
CA GLY A 151 2.78 -12.35 -1.83
C GLY A 151 4.30 -12.36 -1.69
N MET A 152 4.88 -11.46 -0.91
CA MET A 152 6.32 -11.39 -0.67
C MET A 152 6.76 -12.29 0.48
N SER A 153 7.98 -12.84 0.38
CA SER A 153 8.62 -13.54 1.49
C SER A 153 8.94 -12.57 2.64
N LEU A 154 9.13 -13.10 3.85
CA LEU A 154 9.51 -12.28 5.01
C LEU A 154 10.83 -11.55 4.80
N GLU A 155 11.73 -12.11 4.00
CA GLU A 155 13.05 -11.53 3.68
C GLU A 155 12.95 -10.34 2.70
N GLU A 156 11.94 -10.31 1.84
CA GLU A 156 11.73 -9.25 0.85
C GLU A 156 11.01 -8.01 1.44
N VAL A 157 10.19 -8.20 2.47
CA VAL A 157 9.36 -7.14 3.07
C VAL A 157 10.16 -5.95 3.57
N PRO A 158 11.32 -6.12 4.27
CA PRO A 158 12.11 -4.98 4.76
C PRO A 158 12.53 -4.02 3.64
N ALA A 159 12.83 -4.53 2.44
CA ALA A 159 13.22 -3.69 1.31
C ALA A 159 12.07 -2.81 0.80
N ILE A 160 10.83 -3.26 0.90
CA ILE A 160 9.66 -2.44 0.55
C ILE A 160 9.36 -1.41 1.64
N ILE A 161 9.54 -1.78 2.91
CA ILE A 161 9.41 -0.84 4.04
C ILE A 161 10.40 0.32 3.86
N GLU A 162 11.69 0.00 3.66
CA GLU A 162 12.74 1.00 3.42
C GLU A 162 12.39 1.90 2.24
N LEU A 163 11.89 1.34 1.15
CA LEU A 163 11.49 2.10 -0.02
C LEU A 163 10.34 3.08 0.30
N ILE A 164 9.31 2.63 1.02
CA ILE A 164 8.20 3.49 1.42
C ILE A 164 8.69 4.60 2.36
N GLU A 165 9.62 4.30 3.28
CA GLU A 165 10.24 5.30 4.16
C GLU A 165 11.03 6.34 3.36
N ARG A 166 11.82 5.94 2.36
CA ARG A 166 12.54 6.85 1.46
C ARG A 166 11.58 7.78 0.72
N ILE A 167 10.48 7.23 0.17
CA ILE A 167 9.46 8.02 -0.51
C ILE A 167 8.79 9.00 0.46
N ARG A 168 8.49 8.57 1.70
CA ARG A 168 7.92 9.40 2.75
C ARG A 168 8.87 10.52 3.19
N ALA A 169 10.16 10.22 3.32
CA ALA A 169 11.18 11.19 3.75
C ALA A 169 11.29 12.42 2.83
N GLY A 170 10.95 12.29 1.56
CA GLY A 170 10.88 13.40 0.61
C GLY A 170 9.84 14.46 0.97
N ARG A 171 8.84 14.15 1.78
CA ARG A 171 7.75 15.06 2.25
C ARG A 171 7.11 15.90 1.14
N ASP A 172 7.06 15.38 -0.06
CA ASP A 172 6.51 16.04 -1.25
C ASP A 172 5.15 15.47 -1.68
N ARG A 173 4.73 14.38 -1.02
CA ARG A 173 3.50 13.64 -1.35
C ARG A 173 2.81 13.06 -0.13
N THR A 174 1.53 12.81 -0.27
CA THR A 174 0.72 12.12 0.73
C THR A 174 0.60 10.65 0.36
N ILE A 175 0.78 9.75 1.32
CA ILE A 175 0.69 8.31 1.11
C ILE A 175 -0.52 7.76 1.85
N LEU A 176 -1.40 7.05 1.15
CA LEU A 176 -2.38 6.17 1.76
C LEU A 176 -1.93 4.73 1.53
N LEU A 177 -1.88 3.98 2.62
CA LEU A 177 -1.40 2.60 2.63
C LEU A 177 -2.52 1.67 3.15
N VAL A 178 -2.87 0.66 2.38
CA VAL A 178 -3.62 -0.49 2.87
C VAL A 178 -2.64 -1.62 3.11
N GLU A 179 -2.60 -2.15 4.32
CA GLU A 179 -1.75 -3.28 4.70
C GLU A 179 -2.38 -4.11 5.81
N HIS A 180 -2.01 -5.40 5.85
CA HIS A 180 -2.45 -6.33 6.88
C HIS A 180 -1.39 -6.60 7.96
N LYS A 181 -0.13 -6.26 7.68
CA LYS A 181 0.99 -6.43 8.61
C LYS A 181 0.99 -5.28 9.61
N ILE A 182 0.41 -5.52 10.78
CA ILE A 182 0.21 -4.49 11.81
C ILE A 182 1.52 -3.82 12.22
N ASP A 183 2.61 -4.59 12.39
CA ASP A 183 3.92 -4.05 12.77
C ASP A 183 4.42 -3.01 11.77
N MET A 184 4.28 -3.29 10.46
CA MET A 184 4.60 -2.35 9.39
C MET A 184 3.72 -1.10 9.44
N VAL A 185 2.42 -1.27 9.65
CA VAL A 185 1.48 -0.16 9.76
C VAL A 185 1.83 0.74 10.94
N MET A 186 2.11 0.15 12.11
CA MET A 186 2.47 0.89 13.32
C MET A 186 3.78 1.65 13.18
N ALA A 187 4.77 1.07 12.49
CA ALA A 187 6.07 1.69 12.27
C ALA A 187 6.02 2.86 11.26
N LEU A 188 5.26 2.70 10.17
CA LEU A 188 5.27 3.65 9.06
C LEU A 188 4.27 4.79 9.19
N SER A 189 3.17 4.62 9.94
CA SER A 189 2.02 5.52 9.86
C SER A 189 2.14 6.74 10.76
N ASP A 190 1.81 7.92 10.23
CA ASP A 190 1.54 9.11 11.02
C ASP A 190 0.14 9.06 11.63
N SER A 191 -0.80 8.42 10.92
CA SER A 191 -2.17 8.17 11.40
C SER A 191 -2.73 6.90 10.78
N ILE A 192 -3.67 6.28 11.48
CA ILE A 192 -4.33 5.05 11.08
C ILE A 192 -5.84 5.26 11.10
N ALA A 193 -6.50 4.88 10.01
CA ALA A 193 -7.95 4.77 9.91
C ALA A 193 -8.34 3.29 9.95
N VAL A 194 -9.26 2.92 10.83
CA VAL A 194 -9.74 1.55 10.97
C VAL A 194 -11.14 1.42 10.37
N LEU A 195 -11.28 0.54 9.40
CA LEU A 195 -12.55 0.22 8.77
C LEU A 195 -13.10 -1.12 9.27
N GLN A 196 -14.41 -1.16 9.50
CA GLN A 196 -15.15 -2.38 9.78
C GLN A 196 -16.52 -2.31 9.10
N ASN A 197 -16.87 -3.31 8.30
CA ASN A 197 -18.17 -3.37 7.58
C ASN A 197 -18.51 -2.08 6.82
N GLY A 198 -17.53 -1.47 6.16
CA GLY A 198 -17.70 -0.23 5.40
C GLY A 198 -17.81 1.04 6.25
N ARG A 199 -17.60 0.96 7.57
CA ARG A 199 -17.64 2.10 8.48
C ARG A 199 -16.27 2.40 9.07
N LEU A 200 -16.00 3.67 9.28
CA LEU A 200 -14.81 4.13 10.01
C LEU A 200 -15.10 4.00 11.51
N ILE A 201 -14.35 3.14 12.21
CA ILE A 201 -14.51 2.93 13.66
C ILE A 201 -13.44 3.65 14.49
N ALA A 202 -12.27 3.92 13.91
CA ALA A 202 -11.24 4.73 14.57
C ALA A 202 -10.42 5.50 13.55
N ASP A 203 -9.94 6.69 13.91
CA ASP A 203 -9.03 7.52 13.12
C ASP A 203 -8.12 8.30 14.08
N GLY A 204 -6.83 8.08 14.04
CA GLY A 204 -5.88 8.76 14.93
C GLY A 204 -4.44 8.27 14.81
N PRO A 205 -3.55 8.78 15.64
CA PRO A 205 -2.17 8.31 15.69
C PRO A 205 -2.12 6.83 16.14
N PRO A 206 -1.07 6.08 15.75
CA PRO A 206 -0.95 4.65 16.02
C PRO A 206 -1.21 4.26 17.48
N ALA A 207 -0.65 5.02 18.43
CA ALA A 207 -0.83 4.77 19.86
C ALA A 207 -2.30 4.88 20.33
N ALA A 208 -3.05 5.85 19.80
CA ALA A 208 -4.47 6.01 20.14
C ALA A 208 -5.32 4.89 19.54
N VAL A 209 -5.02 4.48 18.31
CA VAL A 209 -5.74 3.40 17.62
C VAL A 209 -5.50 2.06 18.31
N SER A 210 -4.26 1.75 18.70
CA SER A 210 -3.94 0.50 19.40
C SER A 210 -4.57 0.39 20.80
N ALA A 211 -4.80 1.52 21.46
CA ALA A 211 -5.47 1.57 22.77
C ALA A 211 -6.99 1.53 22.69
N SER A 212 -7.59 1.62 21.50
CA SER A 212 -9.04 1.63 21.31
C SER A 212 -9.64 0.25 21.57
N ALA A 213 -10.55 0.14 22.53
CA ALA A 213 -11.28 -1.08 22.82
C ALA A 213 -12.10 -1.58 21.62
N GLU A 214 -12.66 -0.67 20.83
CA GLU A 214 -13.44 -0.98 19.63
C GLU A 214 -12.55 -1.61 18.53
N VAL A 215 -11.33 -1.10 18.38
CA VAL A 215 -10.35 -1.66 17.45
C VAL A 215 -9.88 -3.02 17.91
N GLN A 216 -9.59 -3.18 19.21
CA GLN A 216 -9.19 -4.47 19.79
C GLN A 216 -10.29 -5.52 19.60
N ALA A 217 -11.55 -5.18 19.85
CA ALA A 217 -12.69 -6.07 19.62
C ALA A 217 -12.84 -6.45 18.13
N ALA A 218 -12.62 -5.50 17.21
CA ALA A 218 -12.74 -5.74 15.77
C ALA A 218 -11.65 -6.67 15.21
N TYR A 219 -10.44 -6.66 15.80
CA TYR A 219 -9.30 -7.47 15.35
C TYR A 219 -9.13 -8.78 16.07
N PHE A 220 -9.40 -8.82 17.39
CA PHE A 220 -9.13 -9.96 18.24
C PHE A 220 -10.38 -10.69 18.69
N GLY A 221 -11.57 -10.20 18.33
CA GLY A 221 -12.86 -10.70 18.79
C GLY A 221 -13.08 -10.36 20.26
N THR A 222 -14.33 -10.14 20.66
CA THR A 222 -14.72 -10.06 22.06
C THR A 222 -14.62 -11.45 22.69
N SER A 223 -13.47 -11.80 23.21
CA SER A 223 -13.34 -12.90 24.18
C SER A 223 -12.35 -12.48 25.25
N PRO A 224 -12.82 -11.91 26.35
CA PRO A 224 -12.23 -12.28 27.60
C PRO A 224 -12.59 -13.76 27.78
N HIS A 225 -11.63 -14.66 27.58
CA HIS A 225 -11.78 -15.99 28.20
C HIS A 225 -12.00 -15.74 29.68
N PRO A 226 -13.17 -16.07 30.26
CA PRO A 226 -13.25 -16.19 31.67
C PRO A 226 -12.34 -17.38 31.97
N THR A 227 -11.28 -17.13 32.71
CA THR A 227 -10.55 -18.16 33.46
C THR A 227 -11.54 -18.77 34.45
N THR A 228 -12.35 -19.70 34.00
CA THR A 228 -13.04 -20.63 34.88
C THR A 228 -11.94 -21.53 35.45
N PRO A 229 -11.70 -21.48 36.76
CA PRO A 229 -10.83 -22.47 37.38
C PRO A 229 -11.48 -23.83 37.13
N HIS A 230 -10.74 -24.74 36.49
CA HIS A 230 -11.13 -26.16 36.43
C HIS A 230 -11.42 -26.65 37.82
N PRO A 231 -12.61 -27.21 38.11
CA PRO A 231 -12.82 -27.91 39.34
C PRO A 231 -11.89 -29.13 39.35
N THR A 232 -10.96 -29.14 40.30
CA THR A 232 -10.13 -30.29 40.60
C THR A 232 -11.05 -31.41 41.05
N THR A 233 -11.33 -32.35 40.17
CA THR A 233 -11.94 -33.62 40.52
C THR A 233 -10.96 -34.39 41.36
N PRO A 234 -11.31 -34.80 42.62
CA PRO A 234 -10.42 -35.62 43.40
C PRO A 234 -10.34 -37.02 42.76
N HIS A 235 -9.14 -37.50 42.53
CA HIS A 235 -8.87 -38.88 42.12
C HIS A 235 -9.43 -39.86 43.18
N PRO A 236 -10.14 -40.93 42.75
CA PRO A 236 -10.53 -41.99 43.67
C PRO A 236 -9.28 -42.77 44.13
N THR A 237 -9.07 -42.78 45.41
CA THR A 237 -8.08 -43.61 46.07
C THR A 237 -8.41 -45.09 45.85
N LEU A 238 -7.54 -45.80 45.15
CA LEU A 238 -7.55 -47.26 45.06
C LEU A 238 -7.10 -47.85 46.43
N SER A 239 -8.02 -48.47 47.14
CA SER A 239 -7.72 -49.30 48.31
C SER A 239 -7.05 -50.61 47.87
N PRO A 240 -5.99 -51.05 48.50
CA PRO A 240 -5.38 -52.35 48.23
C PRO A 240 -6.26 -53.48 48.85
N GLN A 241 -6.84 -54.31 47.96
CA GLN A 241 -7.42 -55.57 48.43
C GLN A 241 -6.32 -56.55 48.75
N GLY A 242 -6.35 -57.03 49.99
CA GLY A 242 -5.47 -58.08 50.56
C GLY A 242 -5.69 -59.43 49.88
N ARG A 243 -4.59 -60.18 49.88
CA ARG A 243 -4.55 -61.57 49.51
C ARG A 243 -5.25 -62.40 50.59
N GLY A 244 -6.03 -63.36 50.22
CA GLY A 244 -6.44 -64.53 50.88
C GLY A 244 -6.61 -65.67 49.88
#